data_5c05855293001f4b65e3b9f4923bfea7
#
_entry.id   5c05855293001f4b65e3b9f4923bfea7
#
_cell.length_a   1.000
_cell.length_b   1.000
_cell.length_c   1.000
_cell.angle_alpha   90.00
_cell.angle_beta   90.00
_cell.angle_gamma   90.00
#
_symmetry.space_group_name_H-M   'P 1'
#
loop_
_entity.id
_entity.type
_entity.pdbx_description
1 polymer ?
#
loop_
_entity_poly.entity_id
_entity_poly.type
_entity_poly.pdbx_seq_one_letter_code
_entity_poly.pdbx_strand_id
1 'polypeptide(L)'
;MAKIVEFDRFKVIKASAKEMFEAVGSPGICDYCSERPEYGYYIAVLNQWYCPKCWENFKKRAVWHPEDAMIEDRNFTCYGLALGIQFEE
;
A
#
# COMPACT_ATOMS: atom_id res chain seq x y z
N MET A 1 -11.02 6.17 -5.62
CA MET A 1 -11.12 4.71 -5.69
C MET A 1 -9.74 4.09 -5.64
N ALA A 2 -9.57 3.04 -4.84
CA ALA A 2 -8.27 2.37 -4.70
C ALA A 2 -7.87 1.68 -5.99
N LYS A 3 -6.57 1.74 -6.30
CA LYS A 3 -6.03 1.19 -7.55
C LYS A 3 -4.73 0.44 -7.27
N ILE A 4 -4.50 -0.63 -8.02
CA ILE A 4 -3.23 -1.33 -7.99
C ILE A 4 -2.19 -0.49 -8.72
N VAL A 5 -1.03 -0.33 -8.10
CA VAL A 5 0.11 0.40 -8.68
C VAL A 5 1.22 -0.61 -8.94
N GLU A 6 1.70 -0.65 -10.17
CA GLU A 6 2.82 -1.51 -10.54
C GLU A 6 4.13 -0.79 -10.33
N PHE A 7 5.03 -1.41 -9.57
CA PHE A 7 6.38 -0.91 -9.39
C PHE A 7 7.31 -2.11 -9.21
N ASP A 8 8.13 -2.39 -10.21
CA ASP A 8 9.04 -3.53 -10.22
C ASP A 8 8.24 -4.80 -9.90
N ARG A 9 8.60 -5.54 -8.85
CA ARG A 9 7.89 -6.74 -8.40
C ARG A 9 7.03 -6.48 -7.16
N PHE A 10 6.98 -5.23 -6.72
CA PHE A 10 6.22 -4.86 -5.53
C PHE A 10 4.73 -4.78 -5.82
N LYS A 11 3.94 -5.21 -4.85
CA LYS A 11 2.48 -5.09 -4.90
C LYS A 11 2.06 -3.92 -4.04
N VAL A 12 1.50 -2.91 -4.66
CA VAL A 12 1.17 -1.65 -4.01
C VAL A 12 -0.23 -1.22 -4.42
N ILE A 13 -0.96 -0.61 -3.47
CA ILE A 13 -2.31 -0.12 -3.73
C ILE A 13 -2.34 1.38 -3.42
N LYS A 14 -2.71 2.18 -4.41
CA LYS A 14 -2.94 3.60 -4.21
C LYS A 14 -4.34 3.78 -3.64
N ALA A 15 -4.44 4.39 -2.46
CA ALA A 15 -5.72 4.60 -1.79
C ALA A 15 -5.71 5.93 -1.05
N SER A 16 -6.89 6.58 -0.95
CA SER A 16 -7.01 7.82 -0.19
C SER A 16 -7.04 7.51 1.31
N ALA A 17 -6.78 8.54 2.12
CA ALA A 17 -6.89 8.41 3.57
C ALA A 17 -8.29 7.98 3.98
N LYS A 18 -9.32 8.49 3.30
CA LYS A 18 -10.71 8.14 3.56
C LYS A 18 -10.95 6.66 3.25
N GLU A 19 -10.44 6.19 2.12
CA GLU A 19 -10.58 4.77 1.75
C GLU A 19 -9.91 3.85 2.75
N MET A 20 -8.72 4.22 3.22
CA MET A 20 -8.00 3.43 4.23
C MET A 20 -8.77 3.40 5.55
N PHE A 21 -9.35 4.53 5.95
CA PHE A 21 -10.15 4.58 7.18
C PHE A 21 -11.39 3.69 7.07
N GLU A 22 -12.12 3.79 5.96
CA GLU A 22 -13.35 3.02 5.77
C GLU A 22 -13.08 1.52 5.63
N ALA A 23 -11.97 1.16 5.00
CA ALA A 23 -11.66 -0.24 4.72
C ALA A 23 -11.05 -0.97 5.92
N VAL A 24 -10.10 -0.35 6.61
CA VAL A 24 -9.31 -1.03 7.64
C VAL A 24 -9.19 -0.24 8.96
N GLY A 25 -9.89 0.89 9.06
CA GLY A 25 -9.83 1.71 10.26
C GLY A 25 -8.54 2.48 10.43
N SER A 26 -7.77 2.63 9.37
CA SER A 26 -6.51 3.37 9.40
C SER A 26 -6.76 4.86 9.67
N PRO A 27 -5.95 5.50 10.54
CA PRO A 27 -6.12 6.94 10.82
C PRO A 27 -5.73 7.86 9.66
N GLY A 28 -5.24 7.31 8.54
CA GLY A 28 -4.84 8.14 7.40
C GLY A 28 -3.55 8.89 7.64
N ILE A 29 -2.65 8.28 8.36
CA ILE A 29 -1.35 8.86 8.70
C ILE A 29 -0.25 8.04 8.03
N CYS A 30 0.70 8.74 7.39
CA CYS A 30 1.85 8.06 6.78
C CYS A 30 2.64 7.30 7.85
N ASP A 31 2.89 6.02 7.62
CA ASP A 31 3.60 5.17 8.58
C ASP A 31 5.08 5.50 8.69
N TYR A 32 5.61 6.31 7.79
CA TYR A 32 7.02 6.68 7.80
C TYR A 32 7.27 8.07 8.41
N CYS A 33 6.57 9.09 7.89
CA CYS A 33 6.82 10.47 8.32
C CYS A 33 5.71 11.07 9.18
N SER A 34 4.62 10.35 9.38
CA SER A 34 3.47 10.77 10.20
C SER A 34 2.68 11.95 9.61
N GLU A 35 2.87 12.28 8.35
CA GLU A 35 2.08 13.28 7.67
C GLU A 35 0.65 12.76 7.42
N ARG A 36 -0.27 13.67 7.17
CA ARG A 36 -1.68 13.32 6.89
C ARG A 36 -2.05 13.70 5.46
N PRO A 37 -1.62 12.91 4.46
CA PRO A 37 -1.94 13.22 3.08
C PRO A 37 -3.38 12.87 2.74
N GLU A 38 -3.90 13.41 1.64
CA GLU A 38 -5.21 13.03 1.15
C GLU A 38 -5.22 11.63 0.56
N TYR A 39 -4.09 11.19 -0.01
CA TYR A 39 -3.93 9.86 -0.55
C TYR A 39 -2.51 9.36 -0.32
N GLY A 40 -2.33 8.07 -0.46
CA GLY A 40 -1.02 7.48 -0.30
C GLY A 40 -0.97 6.11 -0.96
N TYR A 41 0.08 5.37 -0.63
CA TYR A 41 0.37 4.07 -1.25
C TYR A 41 0.57 3.01 -0.17
N TYR A 42 -0.29 2.00 -0.20
CA TYR A 42 -0.16 0.87 0.70
C TYR A 42 0.85 -0.11 0.10
N ILE A 43 1.95 -0.32 0.78
CA ILE A 43 3.05 -1.19 0.34
C ILE A 43 2.91 -2.53 1.06
N ALA A 44 2.41 -3.53 0.34
CA ALA A 44 2.02 -4.81 0.95
C ALA A 44 3.18 -5.53 1.63
N VAL A 45 4.37 -5.50 1.06
CA VAL A 45 5.54 -6.17 1.64
C VAL A 45 5.92 -5.59 2.99
N LEU A 46 5.66 -4.30 3.22
CA LEU A 46 5.93 -3.63 4.49
C LEU A 46 4.71 -3.60 5.40
N ASN A 47 3.53 -3.86 4.84
CA ASN A 47 2.25 -3.69 5.54
C ASN A 47 2.11 -2.25 6.07
N GLN A 48 2.49 -1.28 5.24
CA GLN A 48 2.50 0.14 5.60
C GLN A 48 1.91 0.99 4.49
N TRP A 49 1.32 2.12 4.87
CA TRP A 49 0.74 3.10 3.95
C TRP A 49 1.57 4.37 4.03
N TYR A 50 2.14 4.78 2.89
CA TYR A 50 3.06 5.91 2.80
C TYR A 50 2.42 7.06 2.03
N CYS A 51 2.74 8.29 2.45
CA CYS A 51 2.35 9.47 1.68
C CYS A 51 3.12 9.50 0.35
N PRO A 52 2.66 10.31 -0.63
CA PRO A 52 3.34 10.34 -1.94
C PRO A 52 4.83 10.65 -1.87
N LYS A 53 5.25 11.53 -0.95
CA LYS A 53 6.65 11.87 -0.79
C LYS A 53 7.48 10.68 -0.30
N CYS A 54 6.99 9.97 0.71
CA CYS A 54 7.67 8.79 1.23
C CYS A 54 7.65 7.65 0.24
N TRP A 55 6.59 7.53 -0.56
CA TRP A 55 6.49 6.56 -1.64
C TRP A 55 7.60 6.80 -2.69
N GLU A 56 7.82 8.06 -3.09
CA GLU A 56 8.88 8.39 -4.03
C GLU A 56 10.27 8.03 -3.46
N ASN A 57 10.48 8.28 -2.16
CA ASN A 57 11.72 7.92 -1.51
C ASN A 57 11.89 6.40 -1.41
N PHE A 58 10.81 5.69 -1.13
CA PHE A 58 10.83 4.22 -1.09
C PHE A 58 11.27 3.64 -2.45
N LYS A 59 10.73 4.17 -3.54
CA LYS A 59 11.07 3.69 -4.89
C LYS A 59 12.56 3.79 -5.19
N LYS A 60 13.24 4.78 -4.62
CA LYS A 60 14.67 5.00 -4.86
C LYS A 60 15.57 3.99 -4.16
N ARG A 61 15.09 3.37 -3.08
CA ARG A 61 15.90 2.48 -2.24
C ARG A 61 15.37 1.05 -2.14
N ALA A 62 14.22 0.80 -2.70
CA ALA A 62 13.54 -0.48 -2.54
C ALA A 62 14.25 -1.62 -3.28
N VAL A 63 14.39 -2.74 -2.59
CA VAL A 63 14.89 -3.98 -3.18
C VAL A 63 13.89 -5.07 -2.83
N TRP A 64 13.37 -5.76 -3.85
CA TRP A 64 12.41 -6.82 -3.65
C TRP A 64 13.13 -8.14 -3.33
N HIS A 65 12.63 -8.83 -2.31
CA HIS A 65 13.21 -10.11 -1.87
C HIS A 65 12.20 -11.24 -2.06
N PRO A 66 12.58 -12.34 -2.72
CA PRO A 66 11.67 -13.48 -2.93
C PRO A 66 11.13 -14.09 -1.64
N GLU A 67 11.88 -14.06 -0.56
CA GLU A 67 11.45 -14.61 0.72
C GLU A 67 10.27 -13.83 1.33
N ASP A 68 10.02 -12.61 0.88
CA ASP A 68 8.91 -11.79 1.37
C ASP A 68 7.63 -11.98 0.56
N ALA A 69 7.68 -12.76 -0.53
CA ALA A 69 6.56 -12.89 -1.46
C ALA A 69 5.29 -13.40 -0.78
N MET A 70 5.41 -14.34 0.13
CA MET A 70 4.25 -14.93 0.81
C MET A 70 3.54 -13.91 1.69
N ILE A 71 4.31 -13.13 2.45
CA ILE A 71 3.77 -12.08 3.32
C ILE A 71 3.15 -10.98 2.47
N GLU A 72 3.83 -10.59 1.40
CA GLU A 72 3.34 -9.57 0.47
C GLU A 72 2.01 -9.99 -0.15
N ASP A 73 1.91 -11.21 -0.65
CA ASP A 73 0.69 -11.72 -1.27
C ASP A 73 -0.47 -11.74 -0.30
N ARG A 74 -0.23 -12.17 0.93
CA ARG A 74 -1.27 -12.21 1.96
C ARG A 74 -1.77 -10.81 2.28
N ASN A 75 -0.86 -9.87 2.52
CA ASN A 75 -1.22 -8.49 2.83
C ASN A 75 -1.93 -7.82 1.67
N PHE A 76 -1.42 -8.04 0.46
CA PHE A 76 -2.01 -7.46 -0.74
C PHE A 76 -3.45 -7.96 -0.95
N THR A 77 -3.68 -9.26 -0.77
CA THR A 77 -5.01 -9.83 -0.92
C THR A 77 -5.96 -9.29 0.15
N CYS A 78 -5.53 -9.29 1.41
CA CYS A 78 -6.37 -8.81 2.51
C CYS A 78 -6.75 -7.34 2.35
N TYR A 79 -5.77 -6.48 2.11
CA TYR A 79 -6.03 -5.05 1.96
C TYR A 79 -6.74 -4.74 0.66
N GLY A 80 -6.41 -5.46 -0.41
CA GLY A 80 -7.09 -5.30 -1.69
C GLY A 80 -8.58 -5.60 -1.60
N LEU A 81 -8.93 -6.70 -0.95
CA LEU A 81 -10.34 -7.05 -0.74
C LEU A 81 -11.04 -6.01 0.12
N ALA A 82 -10.40 -5.55 1.20
CA ALA A 82 -10.97 -4.54 2.08
C ALA A 82 -11.19 -3.22 1.33
N LEU A 83 -10.30 -2.88 0.41
CA LEU A 83 -10.37 -1.65 -0.38
C LEU A 83 -11.25 -1.78 -1.64
N GLY A 84 -11.85 -2.93 -1.85
CA GLY A 84 -12.75 -3.13 -2.98
C GLY A 84 -12.05 -3.45 -4.29
N ILE A 85 -10.78 -3.84 -4.26
CA ILE A 85 -10.08 -4.27 -5.46
C ILE A 85 -10.63 -5.62 -5.91
N GLN A 86 -10.91 -5.74 -7.21
CA GLN A 86 -11.33 -7.01 -7.78
C GLN A 86 -10.12 -7.69 -8.40
N PHE A 87 -9.86 -8.92 -7.95
CA PHE A 87 -8.76 -9.71 -8.49
C PHE A 87 -9.29 -10.61 -9.59
N GLU A 88 -8.62 -10.61 -10.73
CA GLU A 88 -8.93 -11.51 -11.83
C GLU A 88 -8.18 -12.82 -11.63
N GLU A 89 -8.85 -13.91 -11.93
CA GLU A 89 -8.25 -15.23 -11.88
C GLU A 89 -7.72 -15.66 -13.26
#